data_ede52cfb8dbc2388fc72c7cacaad8509
#
_entry.id   ede52cfb8dbc2388fc72c7cacaad8509
#
_cell.length_a   1.000
_cell.length_b   1.000
_cell.length_c   1.000
_cell.angle_alpha   90.00
_cell.angle_beta   90.00
_cell.angle_gamma   90.00
#
_symmetry.space_group_name_H-M   'P 1'
#
loop_
_entity.id
_entity.type
_entity.pdbx_description
1 polymer ?
#
loop_
_entity_poly.entity_id
_entity_poly.type
_entity_poly.pdbx_seq_one_letter_code
_entity_poly.pdbx_strand_id
1 'polypeptide(L)'
;QESRGLGDVYKRQLYGGAAGGGKSDALLIEALRQVHIPHYRALILRKTYPQLSDLVDKSQVYYHRAFPQAQYNATAHVWNFPSGAKIYFGSMQYTKDRTNYQGKAFDFIGFDELTHFEWEEYSYMMSRNRPTGPGTRVYMRATTNPGGIGHGWVKARFITPAPPGTPITEEYTVKLPDGTEQKLQRARVFIPSSIFDNPALLANDPGYLASLASMPEAEKQALLYGSWDSFSGQVFTEWRNDPNHYEDQRWTHVIAPFTIPKHWKIYRGYDFGFSKPFSVCLLYTSDAADE
;
A
#
# COMPACT_ATOMS: atom_id res chain seq x y z
N GLN A 1 8.75 18.85 21.62
CA GLN A 1 9.16 19.50 20.36
C GLN A 1 9.55 18.51 19.26
N GLU A 2 9.90 17.27 19.61
CA GLU A 2 10.36 16.26 18.64
C GLU A 2 9.23 15.49 17.91
N SER A 3 8.02 15.47 18.42
CA SER A 3 6.90 14.78 17.78
C SER A 3 6.21 15.57 16.66
N ARG A 4 6.53 16.85 16.50
CA ARG A 4 5.96 17.69 15.42
C ARG A 4 6.55 17.44 14.03
N GLY A 5 7.74 16.82 13.95
CA GLY A 5 8.49 16.69 12.70
C GLY A 5 8.04 15.56 11.76
N LEU A 6 7.58 14.41 12.27
CA LEU A 6 7.31 13.23 11.44
C LEU A 6 5.84 13.08 11.03
N GLY A 7 4.89 13.58 11.82
CA GLY A 7 3.45 13.47 11.54
C GLY A 7 2.95 14.36 10.39
N ASP A 8 3.58 15.49 10.15
CA ASP A 8 3.14 16.48 9.15
C ASP A 8 3.85 16.35 7.80
N VAL A 9 5.01 15.70 7.77
CA VAL A 9 5.84 15.60 6.57
C VAL A 9 5.32 14.56 5.58
N TYR A 10 4.73 13.46 6.06
CA TYR A 10 4.31 12.36 5.17
C TYR A 10 2.79 12.30 5.05
N LYS A 11 2.28 12.93 4.00
CA LYS A 11 0.83 12.85 3.69
C LYS A 11 0.37 11.46 3.28
N ARG A 12 1.30 10.54 2.92
CA ARG A 12 1.00 9.17 2.50
C ARG A 12 1.98 8.20 3.12
N GLN A 13 1.47 7.21 3.85
CA GLN A 13 2.29 6.12 4.40
C GLN A 13 1.69 4.78 4.01
N LEU A 14 2.58 3.86 3.68
CA LEU A 14 2.29 2.44 3.55
C LEU A 14 2.94 1.72 4.74
N TYR A 15 2.12 1.07 5.57
CA TYR A 15 2.55 0.19 6.65
C TYR A 15 2.31 -1.24 6.24
N GLY A 16 3.35 -2.01 5.99
CA GLY A 16 3.15 -3.30 5.36
C GLY A 16 4.36 -4.22 5.37
N GLY A 17 4.21 -5.36 4.71
CA GLY A 17 5.19 -6.44 4.65
C GLY A 17 4.61 -7.73 5.18
N ALA A 18 5.22 -8.34 6.21
CA ALA A 18 4.79 -9.63 6.76
C ALA A 18 3.39 -9.58 7.39
N ALA A 19 2.76 -10.73 7.53
CA ALA A 19 1.51 -10.92 8.27
C ALA A 19 1.73 -10.73 9.78
N GLY A 20 0.64 -10.61 10.55
CA GLY A 20 0.70 -10.60 12.01
C GLY A 20 1.22 -9.32 12.68
N GLY A 21 1.67 -8.31 11.94
CA GLY A 21 2.27 -7.09 12.49
C GLY A 21 1.28 -6.03 13.02
N GLY A 22 0.00 -6.37 13.27
CA GLY A 22 -0.99 -5.43 13.82
C GLY A 22 -1.44 -4.31 12.87
N LYS A 23 -1.30 -4.51 11.56
CA LYS A 23 -1.51 -3.47 10.54
C LYS A 23 -2.93 -2.90 10.52
N SER A 24 -3.93 -3.76 10.49
CA SER A 24 -5.35 -3.35 10.46
C SER A 24 -5.76 -2.65 11.75
N ASP A 25 -5.22 -3.09 12.90
CA ASP A 25 -5.47 -2.46 14.18
C ASP A 25 -4.86 -1.05 14.23
N ALA A 26 -3.62 -0.91 13.74
CA ALA A 26 -2.98 0.39 13.60
C ALA A 26 -3.78 1.35 12.70
N LEU A 27 -4.36 0.85 11.60
CA LEU A 27 -5.19 1.66 10.70
C LEU A 27 -6.47 2.13 11.38
N LEU A 28 -7.14 1.26 12.12
CA LEU A 28 -8.34 1.61 12.90
C LEU A 28 -8.05 2.66 13.97
N ILE A 29 -6.95 2.51 14.70
CA ILE A 29 -6.53 3.47 15.74
C ILE A 29 -6.13 4.81 15.11
N GLU A 30 -5.45 4.80 13.98
CA GLU A 30 -5.04 6.01 13.26
C GLU A 30 -6.25 6.86 12.85
N ALA A 31 -7.36 6.23 12.45
CA ALA A 31 -8.59 6.92 12.09
C ALA A 31 -9.22 7.72 13.26
N LEU A 32 -8.94 7.33 14.51
CA LEU A 32 -9.42 8.02 15.69
C LEU A 32 -8.71 9.34 16.01
N ARG A 33 -7.56 9.61 15.39
CA ARG A 33 -6.67 10.73 15.78
C ARG A 33 -7.33 12.10 15.83
N GLN A 34 -8.33 12.34 15.01
CA GLN A 34 -8.97 13.64 14.85
C GLN A 34 -10.47 13.60 15.17
N VAL A 35 -10.98 12.54 15.78
CA VAL A 35 -12.43 12.43 16.11
C VAL A 35 -12.92 13.45 17.14
N HIS A 36 -12.03 14.18 17.78
CA HIS A 36 -12.37 15.32 18.65
C HIS A 36 -12.75 16.60 17.85
N ILE A 37 -12.44 16.64 16.54
CA ILE A 37 -12.73 17.78 15.66
C ILE A 37 -14.11 17.57 15.02
N PRO A 38 -15.07 18.50 15.18
CA PRO A 38 -16.48 18.30 14.82
C PRO A 38 -16.74 17.92 13.36
N HIS A 39 -15.98 18.47 12.45
CA HIS A 39 -16.19 18.24 11.00
C HIS A 39 -15.38 17.10 10.43
N TYR A 40 -14.55 16.46 11.25
CA TYR A 40 -13.67 15.40 10.78
C TYR A 40 -14.42 14.25 10.09
N ARG A 41 -13.92 13.86 8.93
CA ARG A 41 -14.43 12.74 8.12
C ARG A 41 -13.28 11.81 7.79
N ALA A 42 -13.36 10.58 8.28
CA ALA A 42 -12.45 9.50 7.92
C ALA A 42 -13.17 8.48 7.04
N LEU A 43 -12.42 7.83 6.16
CA LEU A 43 -12.89 6.69 5.37
C LEU A 43 -11.87 5.57 5.47
N ILE A 44 -12.33 4.37 5.81
CA ILE A 44 -11.54 3.14 5.78
C ILE A 44 -12.09 2.26 4.66
N LEU A 45 -11.21 1.79 3.78
CA LEU A 45 -11.55 1.06 2.57
C LEU A 45 -10.99 -0.36 2.61
N ARG A 46 -11.81 -1.33 2.23
CA ARG A 46 -11.43 -2.67 1.82
C ARG A 46 -11.95 -2.98 0.43
N LYS A 47 -11.45 -4.02 -0.20
CA LYS A 47 -11.85 -4.35 -1.58
C LYS A 47 -13.32 -4.72 -1.68
N THR A 48 -13.85 -5.48 -0.72
CA THR A 48 -15.26 -5.91 -0.71
C THR A 48 -15.90 -5.71 0.66
N TYR A 49 -17.22 -5.58 0.71
CA TYR A 49 -17.97 -5.46 1.96
C TYR A 49 -17.82 -6.69 2.89
N PRO A 50 -17.85 -7.94 2.42
CA PRO A 50 -17.61 -9.08 3.30
C PRO A 50 -16.25 -9.02 4.01
N GLN A 51 -15.23 -8.48 3.36
CA GLN A 51 -13.91 -8.28 3.98
C GLN A 51 -13.88 -7.17 5.04
N LEU A 52 -14.84 -6.26 5.03
CA LEU A 52 -14.96 -5.19 6.04
C LEU A 52 -15.46 -5.70 7.39
N SER A 53 -16.14 -6.86 7.45
CA SER A 53 -16.76 -7.35 8.69
C SER A 53 -15.76 -7.41 9.85
N ASP A 54 -14.58 -8.01 9.62
CA ASP A 54 -13.53 -8.10 10.64
C ASP A 54 -13.07 -6.73 11.15
N LEU A 55 -12.91 -5.76 10.24
CA LEU A 55 -12.54 -4.38 10.62
C LEU A 55 -13.65 -3.71 11.43
N VAL A 56 -14.90 -3.93 11.05
CA VAL A 56 -16.05 -3.39 11.79
C VAL A 56 -16.10 -3.99 13.18
N ASP A 57 -15.97 -5.31 13.31
CA ASP A 57 -15.98 -6.01 14.60
C ASP A 57 -14.85 -5.53 15.52
N LYS A 58 -13.64 -5.42 15.02
CA LYS A 58 -12.52 -4.82 15.75
C LYS A 58 -12.78 -3.37 16.15
N SER A 59 -13.38 -2.59 15.24
CA SER A 59 -13.73 -1.20 15.54
C SER A 59 -14.75 -1.10 16.67
N GLN A 60 -15.70 -2.05 16.79
CA GLN A 60 -16.64 -2.10 17.91
C GLN A 60 -15.90 -2.17 19.24
N VAL A 61 -14.88 -3.02 19.32
CA VAL A 61 -14.09 -3.17 20.55
C VAL A 61 -13.28 -1.90 20.85
N TYR A 62 -12.56 -1.38 19.87
CA TYR A 62 -11.64 -0.25 20.10
C TYR A 62 -12.38 1.08 20.30
N TYR A 63 -13.38 1.35 19.47
CA TYR A 63 -14.03 2.65 19.45
C TYR A 63 -14.98 2.82 20.65
N HIS A 64 -15.71 1.77 21.04
CA HIS A 64 -16.51 1.83 22.26
C HIS A 64 -15.66 1.94 23.53
N ARG A 65 -14.50 1.28 23.56
CA ARG A 65 -13.57 1.39 24.68
C ARG A 65 -13.00 2.82 24.82
N ALA A 66 -12.63 3.42 23.69
CA ALA A 66 -12.05 4.78 23.68
C ALA A 66 -13.09 5.89 23.78
N PHE A 67 -14.26 5.66 23.20
CA PHE A 67 -15.38 6.62 23.10
C PHE A 67 -16.71 5.89 23.38
N PRO A 68 -17.08 5.66 24.65
CA PRO A 68 -18.28 4.89 25.01
C PRO A 68 -19.60 5.44 24.44
N GLN A 69 -19.66 6.74 24.12
CA GLN A 69 -20.84 7.39 23.55
C GLN A 69 -20.86 7.36 22.02
N ALA A 70 -19.82 6.88 21.37
CA ALA A 70 -19.81 6.74 19.92
C ALA A 70 -20.80 5.64 19.47
N GLN A 71 -21.47 5.83 18.36
CA GLN A 71 -22.50 4.92 17.84
C GLN A 71 -22.17 4.48 16.42
N TYR A 72 -22.27 3.19 16.18
CA TYR A 72 -22.13 2.61 14.86
C TYR A 72 -23.50 2.42 14.18
N ASN A 73 -23.67 2.99 13.01
CA ASN A 73 -24.83 2.75 12.16
C ASN A 73 -24.46 1.65 11.16
N ALA A 74 -24.99 0.44 11.37
CA ALA A 74 -24.69 -0.73 10.55
C ALA A 74 -25.22 -0.63 9.11
N THR A 75 -26.33 0.06 8.89
CA THR A 75 -26.90 0.25 7.54
C THR A 75 -26.07 1.22 6.70
N ALA A 76 -25.61 2.29 7.32
CA ALA A 76 -24.80 3.31 6.64
C ALA A 76 -23.31 3.02 6.72
N HIS A 77 -22.89 2.00 7.45
CA HIS A 77 -21.49 1.65 7.74
C HIS A 77 -20.67 2.83 8.25
N VAL A 78 -21.21 3.55 9.26
CA VAL A 78 -20.58 4.77 9.78
C VAL A 78 -20.60 4.83 11.30
N TRP A 79 -19.46 5.17 11.87
CA TRP A 79 -19.35 5.60 13.26
C TRP A 79 -19.65 7.09 13.39
N ASN A 80 -20.51 7.43 14.35
CA ASN A 80 -20.83 8.79 14.74
C ASN A 80 -20.26 9.05 16.13
N PHE A 81 -19.45 10.09 16.24
CA PHE A 81 -18.82 10.49 17.50
C PHE A 81 -19.57 11.69 18.13
N PRO A 82 -19.52 11.84 19.46
CA PRO A 82 -20.20 12.97 20.15
C PRO A 82 -19.78 14.35 19.66
N SER A 83 -18.56 14.49 19.16
CA SER A 83 -18.06 15.72 18.55
C SER A 83 -18.74 16.11 17.24
N GLY A 84 -19.43 15.16 16.58
CA GLY A 84 -19.94 15.30 15.21
C GLY A 84 -19.01 14.71 14.14
N ALA A 85 -17.82 14.24 14.53
CA ALA A 85 -16.91 13.51 13.63
C ALA A 85 -17.53 12.19 13.17
N LYS A 86 -17.09 11.71 11.99
CA LYS A 86 -17.57 10.44 11.42
C LYS A 86 -16.44 9.63 10.83
N ILE A 87 -16.48 8.31 11.05
CA ILE A 87 -15.61 7.34 10.37
C ILE A 87 -16.49 6.42 9.55
N TYR A 88 -16.29 6.41 8.24
CA TYR A 88 -17.00 5.58 7.26
C TYR A 88 -16.20 4.33 6.94
N PHE A 89 -16.90 3.22 6.79
CA PHE A 89 -16.35 1.99 6.22
C PHE A 89 -16.93 1.83 4.82
N GLY A 90 -16.07 1.59 3.85
CA GLY A 90 -16.48 1.49 2.45
C GLY A 90 -15.69 0.47 1.66
N SER A 91 -16.19 0.14 0.47
CA SER A 91 -15.53 -0.79 -0.44
C SER A 91 -15.49 -0.26 -1.86
N MET A 92 -14.57 -0.82 -2.65
CA MET A 92 -14.49 -0.65 -4.10
C MET A 92 -14.19 -2.01 -4.72
N GLN A 93 -15.23 -2.81 -4.94
CA GLN A 93 -15.11 -4.15 -5.50
C GLN A 93 -14.66 -4.09 -6.96
N TYR A 94 -15.18 -3.13 -7.69
CA TYR A 94 -14.84 -2.85 -9.09
C TYR A 94 -14.30 -1.44 -9.22
N THR A 95 -13.44 -1.21 -10.21
CA THR A 95 -12.83 0.11 -10.46
C THR A 95 -13.86 1.22 -10.67
N LYS A 96 -15.03 0.90 -11.24
CA LYS A 96 -16.16 1.83 -11.39
C LYS A 96 -16.72 2.32 -10.05
N ASP A 97 -16.61 1.54 -8.98
CA ASP A 97 -17.20 1.88 -7.67
C ASP A 97 -16.55 3.11 -7.05
N ARG A 98 -15.37 3.53 -7.53
CA ARG A 98 -14.74 4.80 -7.16
C ARG A 98 -15.67 6.00 -7.33
N THR A 99 -16.62 5.93 -8.27
CA THR A 99 -17.59 7.00 -8.52
C THR A 99 -18.60 7.16 -7.38
N ASN A 100 -18.80 6.16 -6.51
CA ASN A 100 -19.61 6.26 -5.30
C ASN A 100 -19.05 7.29 -4.29
N TYR A 101 -17.80 7.67 -4.46
CA TYR A 101 -17.11 8.68 -3.67
C TYR A 101 -17.05 10.05 -4.37
N GLN A 102 -17.67 10.18 -5.54
CA GLN A 102 -17.74 11.45 -6.26
C GLN A 102 -18.48 12.50 -5.40
N GLY A 103 -17.95 13.72 -5.36
CA GLY A 103 -18.50 14.80 -4.56
C GLY A 103 -18.17 14.73 -3.06
N LYS A 104 -17.70 13.59 -2.54
CA LYS A 104 -17.33 13.45 -1.12
C LYS A 104 -15.93 13.98 -0.84
N ALA A 105 -15.67 14.34 0.41
CA ALA A 105 -14.37 14.76 0.93
C ALA A 105 -14.08 14.04 2.24
N PHE A 106 -12.81 13.69 2.43
CA PHE A 106 -12.34 13.01 3.63
C PHE A 106 -10.98 13.58 4.06
N ASP A 107 -10.85 13.89 5.35
CA ASP A 107 -9.59 14.33 5.94
C ASP A 107 -8.60 13.16 6.05
N PHE A 108 -9.11 11.99 6.39
CA PHE A 108 -8.34 10.75 6.45
C PHE A 108 -8.92 9.71 5.50
N ILE A 109 -8.03 9.05 4.74
CA ILE A 109 -8.40 7.87 3.96
C ILE A 109 -7.41 6.76 4.31
N GLY A 110 -7.96 5.65 4.81
CA GLY A 110 -7.25 4.43 5.12
C GLY A 110 -7.57 3.33 4.14
N PHE A 111 -6.57 2.75 3.48
CA PHE A 111 -6.72 1.55 2.68
C PHE A 111 -6.20 0.36 3.46
N ASP A 112 -7.06 -0.61 3.74
CA ASP A 112 -6.61 -1.89 4.28
C ASP A 112 -6.45 -2.89 3.13
N GLU A 113 -5.32 -3.60 3.11
CA GLU A 113 -4.87 -4.48 2.02
C GLU A 113 -4.77 -3.75 0.67
N LEU A 114 -3.89 -2.73 0.61
CA LEU A 114 -3.73 -1.86 -0.56
C LEU A 114 -3.41 -2.62 -1.85
N THR A 115 -2.69 -3.74 -1.78
CA THR A 115 -2.38 -4.57 -2.95
C THR A 115 -3.61 -5.26 -3.58
N HIS A 116 -4.77 -5.21 -2.94
CA HIS A 116 -6.03 -5.65 -3.54
C HIS A 116 -6.66 -4.60 -4.46
N PHE A 117 -6.18 -3.36 -4.44
CA PHE A 117 -6.71 -2.27 -5.23
C PHE A 117 -5.87 -2.00 -6.47
N GLU A 118 -6.52 -1.53 -7.53
CA GLU A 118 -5.87 -1.02 -8.73
C GLU A 118 -5.37 0.43 -8.51
N TRP A 119 -4.40 0.83 -9.33
CA TRP A 119 -3.85 2.20 -9.26
C TRP A 119 -4.91 3.28 -9.45
N GLU A 120 -5.86 3.06 -10.36
CA GLU A 120 -6.95 3.98 -10.67
C GLU A 120 -7.85 4.23 -9.47
N GLU A 121 -8.10 3.21 -8.64
CA GLU A 121 -8.90 3.32 -7.42
C GLU A 121 -8.17 4.17 -6.38
N TYR A 122 -6.90 3.86 -6.12
CA TYR A 122 -6.08 4.59 -5.17
C TYR A 122 -5.84 6.03 -5.60
N SER A 123 -5.48 6.27 -6.87
CA SER A 123 -5.20 7.60 -7.40
C SER A 123 -6.45 8.49 -7.42
N TYR A 124 -7.61 7.93 -7.75
CA TYR A 124 -8.89 8.66 -7.66
C TYR A 124 -9.15 9.18 -6.24
N MET A 125 -8.93 8.34 -5.23
CA MET A 125 -9.15 8.71 -3.84
C MET A 125 -8.18 9.79 -3.34
N MET A 126 -7.04 9.99 -3.97
CA MET A 126 -6.18 11.15 -3.67
C MET A 126 -6.90 12.48 -3.88
N SER A 127 -7.79 12.57 -4.87
CA SER A 127 -8.58 13.78 -5.12
C SER A 127 -9.74 13.98 -4.13
N ARG A 128 -10.12 12.92 -3.42
CA ARG A 128 -11.14 12.97 -2.35
C ARG A 128 -10.53 13.29 -1.00
N ASN A 129 -9.21 13.16 -0.84
CA ASN A 129 -8.49 13.48 0.38
C ASN A 129 -8.22 14.98 0.47
N ARG A 130 -9.19 15.70 1.02
CA ARG A 130 -9.20 17.16 1.16
C ARG A 130 -9.89 17.57 2.46
N PRO A 131 -9.62 18.77 3.02
CA PRO A 131 -10.21 19.22 4.27
C PRO A 131 -11.73 19.24 4.20
N THR A 132 -12.37 18.78 5.29
CA THR A 132 -13.83 18.86 5.47
C THR A 132 -14.25 20.01 6.36
N GLY A 133 -13.31 20.63 7.05
CA GLY A 133 -13.52 21.78 7.91
C GLY A 133 -12.19 22.33 8.46
N PRO A 134 -12.25 23.41 9.22
CA PRO A 134 -11.07 24.04 9.80
C PRO A 134 -10.43 23.13 10.86
N GLY A 135 -9.11 23.20 10.97
CA GLY A 135 -8.32 22.49 12.00
C GLY A 135 -8.04 21.03 11.72
N THR A 136 -8.60 20.45 10.64
CA THR A 136 -8.31 19.07 10.26
C THR A 136 -7.00 18.95 9.47
N ARG A 137 -6.28 17.86 9.69
CA ARG A 137 -5.13 17.47 8.88
C ARG A 137 -5.56 16.43 7.84
N VAL A 138 -5.03 16.58 6.62
CA VAL A 138 -5.39 15.76 5.47
C VAL A 138 -4.26 14.82 5.13
N TYR A 139 -4.51 13.50 5.22
CA TYR A 139 -3.50 12.48 4.91
C TYR A 139 -4.10 11.12 4.59
N MET A 140 -3.29 10.25 4.02
CA MET A 140 -3.67 8.88 3.68
C MET A 140 -2.73 7.88 4.37
N ARG A 141 -3.29 6.76 4.78
CA ARG A 141 -2.57 5.60 5.27
C ARG A 141 -3.01 4.37 4.50
N ALA A 142 -2.13 3.44 4.36
CA ALA A 142 -2.47 2.14 3.78
C ALA A 142 -1.74 1.04 4.54
N THR A 143 -2.37 -0.11 4.60
CA THR A 143 -1.77 -1.34 5.10
C THR A 143 -1.78 -2.38 4.00
N THR A 144 -0.83 -3.30 4.01
CA THR A 144 -0.82 -4.38 3.03
C THR A 144 0.19 -5.48 3.36
N ASN A 145 -0.05 -6.63 2.74
CA ASN A 145 0.95 -7.68 2.51
C ASN A 145 1.37 -7.64 1.03
N PRO A 146 2.54 -8.19 0.67
CA PRO A 146 2.89 -8.44 -0.72
C PRO A 146 1.90 -9.40 -1.38
N GLY A 147 1.68 -9.27 -2.68
CA GLY A 147 0.72 -10.08 -3.44
C GLY A 147 -0.52 -9.30 -3.89
N GLY A 148 -1.44 -9.98 -4.63
CA GLY A 148 -2.64 -9.35 -5.16
C GLY A 148 -2.43 -8.56 -6.46
N ILE A 149 -3.54 -8.08 -7.04
CA ILE A 149 -3.55 -7.42 -8.35
C ILE A 149 -2.76 -6.11 -8.39
N GLY A 150 -2.70 -5.41 -7.27
CA GLY A 150 -1.99 -4.14 -7.12
C GLY A 150 -0.53 -4.27 -6.72
N HIS A 151 -0.01 -5.49 -6.54
CA HIS A 151 1.37 -5.71 -6.08
C HIS A 151 2.40 -4.88 -6.86
N GLY A 152 2.33 -4.93 -8.19
CA GLY A 152 3.31 -4.26 -9.06
C GLY A 152 3.36 -2.75 -8.86
N TRP A 153 2.22 -2.07 -8.87
CA TRP A 153 2.19 -0.61 -8.71
C TRP A 153 2.52 -0.18 -7.27
N VAL A 154 2.13 -0.96 -6.25
CA VAL A 154 2.48 -0.68 -4.85
C VAL A 154 3.99 -0.81 -4.66
N LYS A 155 4.60 -1.90 -5.17
CA LYS A 155 6.04 -2.11 -5.14
C LYS A 155 6.80 -0.98 -5.83
N ALA A 156 6.43 -0.67 -7.08
CA ALA A 156 7.06 0.40 -7.85
C ALA A 156 6.93 1.78 -7.17
N ARG A 157 5.83 2.01 -6.46
CA ARG A 157 5.58 3.30 -5.83
C ARG A 157 6.23 3.46 -4.46
N PHE A 158 6.18 2.43 -3.61
CA PHE A 158 6.54 2.56 -2.20
C PHE A 158 7.81 1.81 -1.81
N ILE A 159 8.13 0.73 -2.50
CA ILE A 159 9.21 -0.20 -2.09
C ILE A 159 10.48 0.06 -2.88
N THR A 160 10.41 -0.03 -4.21
CA THR A 160 11.58 0.07 -5.09
C THR A 160 12.31 1.42 -5.02
N PRO A 161 11.64 2.59 -4.87
CA PRO A 161 12.33 3.87 -5.00
C PRO A 161 13.26 4.25 -3.85
N ALA A 162 13.08 3.66 -2.66
CA ALA A 162 13.91 3.98 -1.49
C ALA A 162 13.86 2.88 -0.43
N PRO A 163 14.91 2.76 0.41
CA PRO A 163 14.90 1.86 1.57
C PRO A 163 13.72 2.14 2.52
N PRO A 164 13.27 1.13 3.29
CA PRO A 164 12.23 1.30 4.29
C PRO A 164 12.53 2.46 5.26
N GLY A 165 11.50 3.21 5.63
CA GLY A 165 11.61 4.38 6.50
C GLY A 165 12.12 5.64 5.82
N THR A 166 12.63 5.54 4.60
CA THR A 166 13.17 6.69 3.86
C THR A 166 12.06 7.41 3.09
N PRO A 167 11.93 8.73 3.24
CA PRO A 167 10.93 9.50 2.49
C PRO A 167 11.22 9.56 1.00
N ILE A 168 10.18 9.35 0.21
CA ILE A 168 10.19 9.53 -1.25
C ILE A 168 9.43 10.81 -1.56
N THR A 169 10.10 11.82 -2.08
CA THR A 169 9.48 13.09 -2.48
C THR A 169 9.26 13.12 -3.99
N GLU A 170 8.03 13.44 -4.39
CA GLU A 170 7.66 13.68 -5.78
C GLU A 170 7.38 15.17 -5.97
N GLU A 171 7.91 15.73 -7.05
CA GLU A 171 7.62 17.10 -7.49
C GLU A 171 6.59 17.07 -8.62
N TYR A 172 5.61 17.93 -8.52
CA TYR A 172 4.56 18.13 -9.52
C TYR A 172 4.58 19.58 -9.96
N THR A 173 4.65 19.81 -11.27
CA THR A 173 4.52 21.15 -11.85
C THR A 173 3.07 21.37 -12.26
N VAL A 174 2.46 22.43 -11.76
CA VAL A 174 1.10 22.84 -12.09
C VAL A 174 1.15 24.20 -12.78
N LYS A 175 0.56 24.29 -13.95
CA LYS A 175 0.39 25.56 -14.67
C LYS A 175 -0.83 26.28 -14.09
N LEU A 176 -0.61 27.49 -13.58
CA LEU A 176 -1.66 28.35 -13.04
C LEU A 176 -2.42 29.09 -14.16
N PRO A 177 -3.63 29.63 -13.87
CA PRO A 177 -4.43 30.36 -14.86
C PRO A 177 -3.73 31.60 -15.44
N ASP A 178 -2.80 32.21 -14.70
CA ASP A 178 -1.98 33.35 -15.15
C ASP A 178 -0.80 32.94 -16.03
N GLY A 179 -0.65 31.65 -16.33
CA GLY A 179 0.42 31.09 -17.15
C GLY A 179 1.71 30.77 -16.40
N THR A 180 1.83 31.13 -15.13
CA THR A 180 2.98 30.78 -14.28
C THR A 180 2.96 29.30 -13.89
N GLU A 181 4.13 28.75 -13.58
CA GLU A 181 4.27 27.37 -13.11
C GLU A 181 4.54 27.35 -11.60
N GLN A 182 3.77 26.52 -10.90
CA GLN A 182 3.96 26.26 -9.48
C GLN A 182 4.47 24.82 -9.27
N LYS A 183 5.59 24.70 -8.56
CA LYS A 183 6.13 23.39 -8.15
C LYS A 183 5.55 23.00 -6.79
N LEU A 184 4.96 21.83 -6.73
CA LEU A 184 4.36 21.25 -5.54
C LEU A 184 5.06 19.94 -5.18
N GLN A 185 5.36 19.76 -3.92
CA GLN A 185 6.00 18.52 -3.44
C GLN A 185 5.03 17.68 -2.62
N ARG A 186 5.13 16.37 -2.79
CA ARG A 186 4.38 15.38 -2.01
C ARG A 186 5.33 14.28 -1.55
N ALA A 187 5.34 14.04 -0.26
CA ALA A 187 6.14 12.96 0.30
C ALA A 187 5.28 11.73 0.61
N ARG A 188 5.89 10.55 0.45
CA ARG A 188 5.38 9.26 0.89
C ARG A 188 6.49 8.45 1.53
N VAL A 189 6.11 7.45 2.33
CA VAL A 189 7.08 6.57 2.99
C VAL A 189 6.51 5.16 3.11
N PHE A 190 7.37 4.17 3.00
CA PHE A 190 7.09 2.79 3.37
C PHE A 190 7.65 2.49 4.75
N ILE A 191 6.84 1.94 5.63
CA ILE A 191 7.22 1.46 6.96
C ILE A 191 7.01 -0.05 6.96
N PRO A 192 8.07 -0.84 7.17
CA PRO A 192 7.95 -2.29 7.19
C PRO A 192 7.20 -2.76 8.44
N SER A 193 6.52 -3.89 8.32
CA SER A 193 5.80 -4.56 9.39
C SER A 193 6.18 -6.02 9.40
N SER A 194 6.51 -6.54 10.57
CA SER A 194 6.88 -7.93 10.81
C SER A 194 6.01 -8.51 11.92
N ILE A 195 5.81 -9.82 11.90
CA ILE A 195 5.19 -10.54 13.03
C ILE A 195 6.01 -10.36 14.32
N PHE A 196 7.32 -10.21 14.20
CA PHE A 196 8.22 -10.01 15.34
C PHE A 196 8.03 -8.63 16.01
N ASP A 197 7.35 -7.70 15.35
CA ASP A 197 6.93 -6.41 15.92
C ASP A 197 5.68 -6.54 16.80
N ASN A 198 5.06 -7.74 16.86
CA ASN A 198 3.84 -8.01 17.61
C ASN A 198 4.03 -9.12 18.66
N PRO A 199 4.74 -8.84 19.75
CA PRO A 199 5.01 -9.83 20.79
C PRO A 199 3.74 -10.36 21.45
N ALA A 200 2.66 -9.59 21.48
CA ALA A 200 1.38 -10.02 22.03
C ALA A 200 0.77 -11.17 21.20
N LEU A 201 0.85 -11.11 19.87
CA LEU A 201 0.38 -12.21 19.03
C LEU A 201 1.21 -13.48 19.25
N LEU A 202 2.53 -13.34 19.29
CA LEU A 202 3.44 -14.47 19.50
C LEU A 202 3.27 -15.14 20.88
N ALA A 203 2.93 -14.35 21.90
CA ALA A 203 2.65 -14.87 23.24
C ALA A 203 1.29 -15.60 23.30
N ASN A 204 0.27 -15.10 22.59
CA ASN A 204 -1.07 -15.67 22.59
C ASN A 204 -1.22 -16.87 21.64
N ASP A 205 -0.48 -16.88 20.54
CA ASP A 205 -0.49 -17.97 19.56
C ASP A 205 0.93 -18.27 19.04
N PRO A 206 1.71 -19.07 19.81
CA PRO A 206 3.04 -19.51 19.35
C PRO A 206 2.99 -20.38 18.09
N GLY A 207 1.86 -21.03 17.81
CA GLY A 207 1.66 -21.87 16.63
C GLY A 207 1.51 -21.10 15.32
N TYR A 208 1.19 -19.81 15.38
CA TYR A 208 1.00 -19.00 14.20
C TYR A 208 2.24 -18.91 13.30
N LEU A 209 3.43 -18.84 13.89
CA LEU A 209 4.70 -18.88 13.14
C LEU A 209 4.86 -20.20 12.36
N ALA A 210 4.51 -21.33 12.99
CA ALA A 210 4.58 -22.63 12.33
C ALA A 210 3.59 -22.71 11.16
N SER A 211 2.39 -22.14 11.33
CA SER A 211 1.39 -22.05 10.26
C SER A 211 1.90 -21.25 9.05
N LEU A 212 2.53 -20.09 9.28
CA LEU A 212 3.14 -19.31 8.20
C LEU A 212 4.32 -20.04 7.56
N ALA A 213 5.14 -20.71 8.35
CA ALA A 213 6.33 -21.44 7.86
C ALA A 213 5.95 -22.67 7.01
N SER A 214 4.76 -23.25 7.21
CA SER A 214 4.26 -24.41 6.45
C SER A 214 3.62 -24.05 5.10
N MET A 215 3.46 -22.76 4.80
CA MET A 215 2.89 -22.30 3.52
C MET A 215 3.83 -22.61 2.33
N PRO A 216 3.29 -22.64 1.10
CA PRO A 216 4.11 -22.69 -0.11
C PRO A 216 5.17 -21.58 -0.10
N GLU A 217 6.36 -21.85 -0.67
CA GLU A 217 7.51 -20.95 -0.51
C GLU A 217 7.23 -19.49 -0.88
N ALA A 218 6.52 -19.24 -1.99
CA ALA A 218 6.19 -17.87 -2.41
C ALA A 218 5.30 -17.13 -1.39
N GLU A 219 4.32 -17.82 -0.82
CA GLU A 219 3.43 -17.28 0.21
C GLU A 219 4.16 -17.09 1.54
N LYS A 220 5.01 -18.04 1.92
CA LYS A 220 5.87 -17.92 3.09
C LYS A 220 6.81 -16.72 2.97
N GLN A 221 7.46 -16.52 1.83
CA GLN A 221 8.30 -15.36 1.59
C GLN A 221 7.52 -14.04 1.69
N ALA A 222 6.31 -14.01 1.16
CA ALA A 222 5.46 -12.82 1.22
C ALA A 222 4.90 -12.56 2.63
N LEU A 223 4.36 -13.58 3.29
CA LEU A 223 3.59 -13.41 4.52
C LEU A 223 4.43 -13.51 5.79
N LEU A 224 5.46 -14.39 5.83
CA LEU A 224 6.35 -14.49 7.00
C LEU A 224 7.47 -13.47 6.96
N TYR A 225 8.11 -13.31 5.79
CA TYR A 225 9.27 -12.44 5.65
C TYR A 225 8.97 -11.07 5.03
N GLY A 226 7.75 -10.87 4.50
CA GLY A 226 7.35 -9.61 3.89
C GLY A 226 8.06 -9.30 2.57
N SER A 227 8.52 -10.33 1.86
CA SER A 227 9.24 -10.18 0.60
C SER A 227 8.33 -9.62 -0.50
N TRP A 228 8.81 -8.59 -1.17
CA TRP A 228 8.16 -7.98 -2.32
C TRP A 228 8.65 -8.55 -3.66
N ASP A 229 9.59 -9.47 -3.63
CA ASP A 229 10.19 -10.09 -4.82
C ASP A 229 9.58 -11.47 -5.12
N SER A 230 8.83 -12.03 -4.17
CA SER A 230 8.16 -13.32 -4.31
C SER A 230 6.65 -13.13 -4.27
N PHE A 231 5.92 -13.63 -5.28
CA PHE A 231 4.46 -13.60 -5.30
C PHE A 231 3.88 -14.82 -5.98
N SER A 232 2.67 -15.19 -5.59
CA SER A 232 1.92 -16.31 -6.19
C SER A 232 1.64 -16.03 -7.68
N GLY A 233 1.91 -17.01 -8.53
CA GLY A 233 1.77 -16.91 -9.99
C GLY A 233 3.06 -16.60 -10.74
N GLN A 234 4.20 -16.52 -10.07
CA GLN A 234 5.50 -16.46 -10.73
C GLN A 234 5.80 -17.83 -11.38
N VAL A 235 6.07 -17.83 -12.70
CA VAL A 235 6.38 -19.05 -13.45
C VAL A 235 7.74 -19.62 -13.04
N PHE A 236 8.72 -18.73 -12.85
CA PHE A 236 10.06 -19.08 -12.38
C PHE A 236 10.24 -18.60 -10.95
N THR A 237 10.00 -19.47 -9.99
CA THR A 237 10.09 -19.16 -8.54
C THR A 237 11.52 -18.88 -8.11
N GLU A 238 12.50 -19.38 -8.85
CA GLU A 238 13.93 -19.19 -8.62
C GLU A 238 14.45 -17.84 -9.11
N TRP A 239 13.68 -17.13 -9.94
CA TRP A 239 14.09 -15.83 -10.48
C TRP A 239 14.27 -14.80 -9.36
N ARG A 240 15.47 -14.26 -9.24
CA ARG A 240 15.86 -13.31 -8.20
C ARG A 240 16.56 -12.10 -8.81
N ASN A 241 16.31 -10.95 -8.22
CA ASN A 241 17.03 -9.70 -8.44
C ASN A 241 17.61 -9.25 -7.12
N ASP A 242 18.91 -9.49 -6.91
CA ASP A 242 19.63 -9.04 -5.73
C ASP A 242 20.76 -8.08 -6.15
N PRO A 243 20.56 -6.75 -5.98
CA PRO A 243 21.55 -5.74 -6.35
C PRO A 243 22.89 -5.87 -5.62
N ASN A 244 22.93 -6.49 -4.44
CA ASN A 244 24.17 -6.68 -3.69
C ASN A 244 25.08 -7.75 -4.32
N HIS A 245 24.52 -8.57 -5.22
CA HIS A 245 25.19 -9.68 -5.86
C HIS A 245 25.34 -9.52 -7.38
N TYR A 246 25.17 -8.31 -7.92
CA TYR A 246 25.32 -8.07 -9.36
C TYR A 246 26.71 -8.37 -9.90
N GLU A 247 27.76 -8.19 -9.07
CA GLU A 247 29.16 -8.39 -9.48
C GLU A 247 29.57 -9.87 -9.43
N ASP A 248 29.17 -10.59 -8.38
CA ASP A 248 29.56 -11.99 -8.18
C ASP A 248 28.57 -13.01 -8.76
N GLN A 249 27.42 -12.54 -9.27
CA GLN A 249 26.35 -13.32 -9.91
C GLN A 249 25.81 -14.46 -9.02
N ARG A 250 25.99 -14.36 -7.71
CA ARG A 250 25.44 -15.30 -6.74
C ARG A 250 24.04 -14.86 -6.36
N TRP A 251 23.11 -15.80 -6.35
CA TRP A 251 21.73 -15.57 -5.88
C TRP A 251 20.91 -14.54 -6.70
N THR A 252 21.41 -14.11 -7.85
CA THR A 252 20.71 -13.16 -8.73
C THR A 252 20.72 -13.64 -10.18
N HIS A 253 19.63 -13.34 -10.91
CA HIS A 253 19.49 -13.55 -12.36
C HIS A 253 19.56 -12.21 -13.11
N VAL A 254 19.83 -11.14 -12.39
CA VAL A 254 19.92 -9.78 -12.91
C VAL A 254 21.36 -9.29 -12.74
N ILE A 255 21.86 -8.64 -13.75
CA ILE A 255 23.19 -8.01 -13.76
C ILE A 255 23.07 -6.50 -13.61
N ALA A 256 24.15 -5.83 -13.21
CA ALA A 256 24.21 -4.39 -13.21
C ALA A 256 23.94 -3.83 -14.62
N PRO A 257 23.24 -2.70 -14.72
CA PRO A 257 23.03 -2.04 -16.02
C PRO A 257 24.36 -1.76 -16.73
N PHE A 258 24.45 -2.11 -18.01
CA PHE A 258 25.62 -1.91 -18.85
C PHE A 258 25.22 -1.39 -20.23
N THR A 259 26.18 -0.82 -20.97
CA THR A 259 25.93 -0.38 -22.34
C THR A 259 25.95 -1.59 -23.27
N ILE A 260 24.81 -1.86 -23.91
CA ILE A 260 24.68 -2.99 -24.84
C ILE A 260 25.52 -2.72 -26.09
N PRO A 261 26.43 -3.64 -26.47
CA PRO A 261 27.24 -3.51 -27.67
C PRO A 261 26.37 -3.43 -28.93
N LYS A 262 26.68 -2.50 -29.83
CA LYS A 262 25.88 -2.27 -31.04
C LYS A 262 25.83 -3.45 -32.02
N HIS A 263 26.79 -4.36 -31.93
CA HIS A 263 26.89 -5.54 -32.81
C HIS A 263 26.07 -6.74 -32.29
N TRP A 264 25.55 -6.69 -31.08
CA TRP A 264 24.73 -7.77 -30.59
C TRP A 264 23.39 -7.85 -31.34
N LYS A 265 23.01 -9.08 -31.69
CA LYS A 265 21.72 -9.36 -32.32
C LYS A 265 20.58 -9.06 -31.34
N ILE A 266 19.51 -8.47 -31.83
CA ILE A 266 18.33 -8.15 -31.03
C ILE A 266 17.16 -8.97 -31.54
N TYR A 267 16.57 -9.73 -30.63
CA TYR A 267 15.30 -10.43 -30.87
C TYR A 267 14.19 -9.74 -30.08
N ARG A 268 12.99 -9.72 -30.63
CA ARG A 268 11.82 -9.13 -29.98
C ARG A 268 10.76 -10.19 -29.79
N GLY A 269 10.39 -10.47 -28.56
CA GLY A 269 9.22 -11.26 -28.20
C GLY A 269 8.09 -10.31 -27.84
N TYR A 270 6.90 -10.57 -28.35
CA TYR A 270 5.71 -9.80 -28.05
C TYR A 270 4.59 -10.73 -27.59
N ASP A 271 4.05 -10.49 -26.40
CA ASP A 271 2.93 -11.23 -25.85
C ASP A 271 1.69 -10.32 -25.77
N PHE A 272 0.62 -10.74 -26.45
CA PHE A 272 -0.65 -10.01 -26.48
C PHE A 272 -1.42 -10.20 -25.18
N GLY A 273 -1.48 -9.16 -24.35
CA GLY A 273 -2.39 -9.13 -23.23
C GLY A 273 -3.81 -8.80 -23.65
N PHE A 274 -4.81 -9.63 -23.29
CA PHE A 274 -6.21 -9.34 -23.53
C PHE A 274 -6.87 -8.69 -22.30
N SER A 275 -6.70 -9.26 -21.13
CA SER A 275 -7.21 -8.75 -19.84
C SER A 275 -6.10 -8.15 -18.97
N LYS A 276 -4.86 -8.28 -19.40
CA LYS A 276 -3.65 -7.74 -18.75
C LYS A 276 -2.85 -6.95 -19.79
N PRO A 277 -1.98 -6.00 -19.37
CA PRO A 277 -1.11 -5.30 -20.31
C PRO A 277 -0.29 -6.30 -21.15
N PHE A 278 -0.07 -5.94 -22.42
CA PHE A 278 0.88 -6.66 -23.26
C PHE A 278 2.30 -6.56 -22.70
N SER A 279 3.14 -7.54 -22.99
CA SER A 279 4.55 -7.49 -22.67
C SER A 279 5.41 -7.53 -23.94
N VAL A 280 6.53 -6.80 -23.90
CA VAL A 280 7.55 -6.83 -24.96
C VAL A 280 8.87 -7.21 -24.31
N CYS A 281 9.47 -8.27 -24.79
CA CYS A 281 10.80 -8.71 -24.36
C CYS A 281 11.82 -8.40 -25.46
N LEU A 282 12.95 -7.81 -25.10
CA LEU A 282 14.11 -7.65 -25.97
C LEU A 282 15.20 -8.60 -25.51
N LEU A 283 15.60 -9.51 -26.39
CA LEU A 283 16.69 -10.46 -26.17
C LEU A 283 17.91 -10.01 -26.96
N TYR A 284 19.03 -9.84 -26.28
CA TYR A 284 20.31 -9.54 -26.88
C TYR A 284 21.20 -10.76 -26.74
N THR A 285 21.85 -11.16 -27.83
CA THR A 285 22.77 -12.29 -27.80
C THR A 285 24.14 -11.83 -28.30
N SER A 286 25.20 -12.21 -27.56
CA SER A 286 26.57 -12.17 -28.08
C SER A 286 26.79 -13.35 -29.03
N ASP A 287 27.68 -13.20 -30.02
CA ASP A 287 28.01 -14.30 -30.94
C ASP A 287 28.76 -15.47 -30.26
N ALA A 288 29.04 -15.39 -28.96
CA ALA A 288 29.70 -16.44 -28.17
C ALA A 288 28.81 -17.63 -27.78
N ALA A 289 27.56 -17.67 -28.23
CA ALA A 289 26.63 -18.76 -27.95
C ALA A 289 26.65 -19.87 -29.03
N ASP A 290 27.51 -19.77 -30.02
CA ASP A 290 27.64 -20.75 -31.14
C ASP A 290 28.94 -21.60 -31.07
N GLU A 291 29.66 -21.59 -29.92
CA GLU A 291 30.79 -22.50 -29.68
C GLU A 291 30.41 -23.61 -28.70
#